data_13914080bc4237e7586ddbba756e9b71
#
_entry.id   13914080bc4237e7586ddbba756e9b71
#
_cell.length_a   1.000
_cell.length_b   1.000
_cell.length_c   1.000
_cell.angle_alpha   90.00
_cell.angle_beta   90.00
_cell.angle_gamma   90.00
#
_symmetry.space_group_name_H-M   'P 1'
#
loop_
_entity.id
_entity.type
_entity.pdbx_description
1 polymer ?
#
loop_
_entity_poly.entity_id
_entity_poly.type
_entity_poly.pdbx_seq_one_letter_code
_entity_poly.pdbx_strand_id
1 'polypeptide(L)'
;MVYDLRCIYIGNEPSFALETKVRNVSNNINRSLIGNILKSIRVEKNIPMKKIASALKVSESTVSQIETGKNSATKEKINEICHVCGCSFDYKTDREKMIDLVLYIYAQYTNLSTDEMNSTIEEVKNNSFISCSYARFEYYLILYMDGIINQSNEDVQLFKRILEIGKSSFSNKELSIYYDIKALEK
;
A
#
# COMPACT_ATOMS: atom_id res chain seq x y z
N MET A 1 -13.81 20.63 1.92
CA MET A 1 -12.36 20.70 2.29
C MET A 1 -11.62 20.04 1.13
N VAL A 2 -10.89 20.82 0.32
CA VAL A 2 -10.17 20.26 -0.83
C VAL A 2 -8.93 19.58 -0.30
N TYR A 3 -8.81 18.26 -0.47
CA TYR A 3 -7.57 17.54 -0.15
C TYR A 3 -6.53 17.88 -1.23
N ASP A 4 -5.50 18.63 -0.87
CA ASP A 4 -4.35 18.90 -1.74
C ASP A 4 -3.36 17.73 -1.61
N LEU A 5 -3.34 16.83 -2.58
CA LEU A 5 -2.41 15.68 -2.61
C LEU A 5 -0.93 16.10 -2.56
N ARG A 6 -0.60 17.37 -2.87
CA ARG A 6 0.76 17.90 -2.68
C ARG A 6 1.18 17.88 -1.22
N CYS A 7 0.22 17.89 -0.28
CA CYS A 7 0.49 17.76 1.17
C CYS A 7 0.85 16.33 1.61
N ILE A 8 0.64 15.31 0.78
CA ILE A 8 1.05 13.92 1.08
C ILE A 8 2.58 13.79 1.12
N TYR A 9 3.31 14.78 0.58
CA TYR A 9 4.77 14.76 0.37
C TYR A 9 5.61 15.49 1.42
N ILE A 10 5.07 16.06 2.47
CA ILE A 10 5.88 16.83 3.43
C ILE A 10 6.27 15.93 4.61
N GLY A 11 7.43 15.27 4.48
CA GLY A 11 8.13 14.68 5.61
C GLY A 11 8.89 15.76 6.38
N ASN A 12 8.40 16.18 7.53
CA ASN A 12 9.24 16.78 8.56
C ASN A 12 9.88 15.65 9.37
N GLU A 13 11.21 15.67 9.52
CA GLU A 13 11.92 14.71 10.37
C GLU A 13 11.46 14.85 11.83
N PRO A 14 11.14 13.75 12.53
CA PRO A 14 10.74 13.80 13.93
C PRO A 14 11.94 14.05 14.85
N SER A 15 11.77 14.90 15.84
CA SER A 15 12.73 15.21 16.87
C SER A 15 12.99 14.03 17.82
N PHE A 16 14.23 13.91 18.27
CA PHE A 16 14.95 12.74 18.83
C PHE A 16 14.59 12.28 20.27
N ALA A 17 13.52 12.69 20.91
CA ALA A 17 13.40 12.57 22.37
C ALA A 17 12.33 11.63 22.96
N LEU A 18 11.55 10.87 22.16
CA LEU A 18 10.48 9.97 22.68
C LEU A 18 10.60 8.49 22.26
N GLU A 19 11.79 8.05 21.89
CA GLU A 19 11.99 6.92 20.98
C GLU A 19 12.15 5.52 21.57
N THR A 20 12.29 5.29 22.85
CA THR A 20 12.84 3.98 23.31
C THR A 20 11.82 2.91 23.68
N LYS A 21 10.55 3.21 23.97
CA LYS A 21 9.53 2.19 24.25
C LYS A 21 8.55 1.91 23.09
N VAL A 22 8.36 2.88 22.20
CA VAL A 22 7.50 2.74 21.00
C VAL A 22 8.22 1.97 19.89
N ARG A 23 9.56 1.95 19.89
CA ARG A 23 10.41 1.34 18.85
C ARG A 23 10.17 -0.16 18.61
N ASN A 24 9.89 -0.98 19.60
CA ASN A 24 9.83 -2.44 19.41
C ASN A 24 8.50 -2.92 18.80
N VAL A 25 7.37 -2.30 19.11
CA VAL A 25 6.07 -2.63 18.53
C VAL A 25 5.99 -2.06 17.11
N SER A 26 6.42 -0.80 16.92
CA SER A 26 6.47 -0.15 15.60
C SER A 26 7.40 -0.87 14.63
N ASN A 27 8.56 -1.40 15.08
CA ASN A 27 9.48 -2.14 14.23
C ASN A 27 8.91 -3.47 13.71
N ASN A 28 8.09 -4.18 14.49
CA ASN A 28 7.50 -5.45 14.05
C ASN A 28 6.33 -5.23 13.08
N ILE A 29 5.49 -4.23 13.33
CA ILE A 29 4.41 -3.83 12.41
C ILE A 29 5.02 -3.34 11.09
N ASN A 30 6.08 -2.56 11.14
CA ASN A 30 6.76 -2.06 9.96
C ASN A 30 7.42 -3.18 9.12
N ARG A 31 7.99 -4.23 9.76
CA ARG A 31 8.55 -5.38 9.03
C ARG A 31 7.50 -6.17 8.27
N SER A 32 6.37 -6.44 8.89
CA SER A 32 5.26 -7.17 8.25
C SER A 32 4.66 -6.35 7.10
N LEU A 33 4.45 -5.05 7.30
CA LEU A 33 3.96 -4.16 6.26
C LEU A 33 4.90 -4.14 5.05
N ILE A 34 6.19 -3.91 5.26
CA ILE A 34 7.19 -3.89 4.18
C ILE A 34 7.24 -5.25 3.47
N GLY A 35 7.25 -6.35 4.21
CA GLY A 35 7.26 -7.69 3.64
C GLY A 35 6.03 -7.94 2.73
N ASN A 36 4.84 -7.58 3.19
CA ASN A 36 3.62 -7.68 2.43
C ASN A 36 3.63 -6.78 1.18
N ILE A 37 4.16 -5.56 1.29
CA ILE A 37 4.32 -4.65 0.14
C ILE A 37 5.22 -5.32 -0.92
N LEU A 38 6.41 -5.77 -0.54
CA LEU A 38 7.36 -6.40 -1.48
C LEU A 38 6.77 -7.65 -2.13
N LYS A 39 6.09 -8.50 -1.35
CA LYS A 39 5.36 -9.66 -1.86
C LYS A 39 4.29 -9.26 -2.87
N SER A 40 3.49 -8.24 -2.56
CA SER A 40 2.40 -7.80 -3.44
C SER A 40 2.93 -7.19 -4.75
N ILE A 41 4.04 -6.43 -4.72
CA ILE A 41 4.72 -5.91 -5.92
C ILE A 41 5.20 -7.09 -6.79
N ARG A 42 5.88 -8.06 -6.20
CA ARG A 42 6.36 -9.24 -6.92
C ARG A 42 5.21 -10.03 -7.56
N VAL A 43 4.12 -10.23 -6.83
CA VAL A 43 2.93 -10.96 -7.31
C VAL A 43 2.24 -10.21 -8.44
N GLU A 44 2.08 -8.90 -8.33
CA GLU A 44 1.51 -8.04 -9.39
C GLU A 44 2.33 -8.14 -10.68
N LYS A 45 3.66 -8.07 -10.57
CA LYS A 45 4.56 -8.13 -11.74
C LYS A 45 4.84 -9.57 -12.21
N ASN A 46 4.19 -10.58 -11.62
CA ASN A 46 4.38 -11.99 -11.92
C ASN A 46 5.85 -12.45 -11.86
N ILE A 47 6.64 -11.88 -10.93
CA ILE A 47 8.05 -12.22 -10.75
C ILE A 47 8.17 -13.45 -9.84
N PRO A 48 8.83 -14.53 -10.26
CA PRO A 48 9.06 -15.69 -9.39
C PRO A 48 10.06 -15.36 -8.27
N MET A 49 9.86 -15.99 -7.12
CA MET A 49 10.71 -15.79 -5.92
C MET A 49 12.19 -16.07 -6.21
N LYS A 50 12.46 -17.10 -7.06
CA LYS A 50 13.80 -17.46 -7.53
C LYS A 50 14.54 -16.30 -8.19
N LYS A 51 13.84 -15.44 -8.97
CA LYS A 51 14.47 -14.27 -9.62
C LYS A 51 14.93 -13.24 -8.59
N ILE A 52 14.10 -12.97 -7.56
CA ILE A 52 14.47 -12.11 -6.44
C ILE A 52 15.65 -12.71 -5.66
N ALA A 53 15.59 -14.01 -5.33
CA ALA A 53 16.63 -14.72 -4.59
C ALA A 53 17.99 -14.65 -5.30
N SER A 54 18.00 -14.83 -6.63
CA SER A 54 19.22 -14.73 -7.46
C SER A 54 19.80 -13.32 -7.43
N ALA A 55 18.98 -12.28 -7.56
CA ALA A 55 19.43 -10.89 -7.55
C ALA A 55 20.04 -10.51 -6.18
N LEU A 56 19.36 -10.88 -5.10
CA LEU A 56 19.84 -10.64 -3.72
C LEU A 56 20.98 -11.57 -3.30
N LYS A 57 21.34 -12.58 -4.09
CA LYS A 57 22.32 -13.64 -3.76
C LYS A 57 21.96 -14.36 -2.44
N VAL A 58 20.69 -14.70 -2.25
CA VAL A 58 20.17 -15.39 -1.07
C VAL A 58 19.30 -16.60 -1.51
N SER A 59 18.87 -17.41 -0.54
CA SER A 59 17.91 -18.50 -0.81
C SER A 59 16.48 -17.98 -0.99
N GLU A 60 15.63 -18.73 -1.70
CA GLU A 60 14.18 -18.44 -1.77
C GLU A 60 13.53 -18.44 -0.38
N SER A 61 14.00 -19.27 0.55
CA SER A 61 13.57 -19.27 1.95
C SER A 61 13.84 -17.91 2.61
N THR A 62 14.99 -17.28 2.34
CA THR A 62 15.31 -15.95 2.86
C THR A 62 14.36 -14.88 2.28
N VAL A 63 14.05 -14.95 0.98
CA VAL A 63 13.06 -14.06 0.34
C VAL A 63 11.69 -14.25 0.99
N SER A 64 11.24 -15.48 1.20
CA SER A 64 9.99 -15.80 1.89
C SER A 64 9.95 -15.23 3.31
N GLN A 65 11.06 -15.28 4.05
CA GLN A 65 11.17 -14.72 5.39
C GLN A 65 11.10 -13.18 5.38
N ILE A 66 11.63 -12.53 4.36
CA ILE A 66 11.48 -11.08 4.15
C ILE A 66 10.01 -10.75 3.85
N GLU A 67 9.39 -11.46 2.91
CA GLU A 67 8.00 -11.23 2.50
C GLU A 67 6.97 -11.50 3.60
N THR A 68 7.31 -12.35 4.57
CA THR A 68 6.47 -12.62 5.77
C THR A 68 6.82 -11.74 6.97
N GLY A 69 7.80 -10.84 6.86
CA GLY A 69 8.25 -9.97 7.94
C GLY A 69 9.04 -10.69 9.04
N LYS A 70 9.37 -11.98 8.87
CA LYS A 70 10.24 -12.72 9.81
C LYS A 70 11.66 -12.17 9.82
N ASN A 71 12.16 -11.80 8.63
CA ASN A 71 13.42 -11.08 8.46
C ASN A 71 13.16 -9.65 8.04
N SER A 72 13.94 -8.71 8.56
CA SER A 72 13.92 -7.32 8.11
C SER A 72 14.57 -7.18 6.72
N ALA A 73 14.01 -6.33 5.88
CA ALA A 73 14.66 -5.87 4.66
C ALA A 73 15.37 -4.53 4.94
N THR A 74 16.66 -4.44 4.60
CA THR A 74 17.36 -3.16 4.59
C THR A 74 16.89 -2.32 3.38
N LYS A 75 17.16 -1.03 3.40
CA LYS A 75 16.80 -0.13 2.29
C LYS A 75 17.37 -0.59 0.95
N GLU A 76 18.62 -1.10 0.98
CA GLU A 76 19.29 -1.65 -0.21
C GLU A 76 18.54 -2.86 -0.76
N LYS A 77 18.11 -3.80 0.11
CA LYS A 77 17.32 -4.97 -0.31
C LYS A 77 15.95 -4.58 -0.86
N ILE A 78 15.28 -3.59 -0.24
CA ILE A 78 13.99 -3.07 -0.74
C ILE A 78 14.19 -2.53 -2.17
N ASN A 79 15.20 -1.67 -2.35
CA ASN A 79 15.49 -1.08 -3.66
C ASN A 79 15.83 -2.14 -4.71
N GLU A 80 16.63 -3.15 -4.36
CA GLU A 80 16.99 -4.24 -5.28
C GLU A 80 15.77 -5.08 -5.68
N ILE A 81 14.89 -5.43 -4.72
CA ILE A 81 13.64 -6.15 -5.01
C ILE A 81 12.75 -5.32 -5.94
N CYS A 82 12.57 -4.03 -5.64
CA CYS A 82 11.78 -3.14 -6.48
C CYS A 82 12.37 -2.99 -7.88
N HIS A 83 13.71 -2.85 -8.00
CA HIS A 83 14.41 -2.80 -9.28
C HIS A 83 14.17 -4.07 -10.11
N VAL A 84 14.27 -5.27 -9.51
CA VAL A 84 13.97 -6.54 -10.18
C VAL A 84 12.51 -6.61 -10.64
N CYS A 85 11.60 -5.95 -9.92
CA CYS A 85 10.19 -5.85 -10.27
C CYS A 85 9.88 -4.70 -11.26
N GLY A 86 10.87 -3.92 -11.68
CA GLY A 86 10.71 -2.82 -12.64
C GLY A 86 10.09 -1.56 -12.04
N CYS A 87 10.24 -1.33 -10.73
CA CYS A 87 9.77 -0.12 -10.05
C CYS A 87 10.84 0.46 -9.11
N SER A 88 10.58 1.65 -8.58
CA SER A 88 11.38 2.31 -7.56
C SER A 88 10.54 2.53 -6.32
N PHE A 89 11.06 2.20 -5.12
CA PHE A 89 10.32 2.38 -3.88
C PHE A 89 10.27 3.86 -3.49
N ASP A 90 9.07 4.38 -3.32
CA ASP A 90 8.88 5.73 -2.80
C ASP A 90 8.81 5.72 -1.26
N TYR A 91 9.80 6.36 -0.65
CA TYR A 91 9.93 6.50 0.81
C TYR A 91 9.25 7.76 1.36
N LYS A 92 8.71 8.63 0.49
CA LYS A 92 8.18 9.95 0.86
C LYS A 92 6.69 9.97 1.08
N THR A 93 5.96 9.03 0.48
CA THR A 93 4.51 8.95 0.61
C THR A 93 4.13 8.69 2.06
N ASP A 94 3.33 9.60 2.62
CA ASP A 94 2.80 9.53 3.98
C ASP A 94 1.58 8.60 4.02
N ARG A 95 1.74 7.44 4.67
CA ARG A 95 0.68 6.43 4.79
C ARG A 95 -0.52 6.93 5.59
N GLU A 96 -0.30 7.68 6.67
CA GLU A 96 -1.40 8.18 7.52
C GLU A 96 -2.32 9.11 6.73
N LYS A 97 -1.73 10.00 5.91
CA LYS A 97 -2.52 10.86 5.02
C LYS A 97 -3.28 10.07 3.95
N MET A 98 -2.72 8.96 3.47
CA MET A 98 -3.43 8.07 2.54
C MET A 98 -4.59 7.34 3.22
N ILE A 99 -4.44 6.95 4.49
CA ILE A 99 -5.56 6.40 5.28
C ILE A 99 -6.67 7.44 5.42
N ASP A 100 -6.34 8.69 5.77
CA ASP A 100 -7.33 9.77 5.85
C ASP A 100 -8.03 10.00 4.50
N LEU A 101 -7.30 9.87 3.39
CA LEU A 101 -7.86 10.01 2.06
C LEU A 101 -8.82 8.86 1.72
N VAL A 102 -8.50 7.62 2.07
CA VAL A 102 -9.41 6.47 1.94
C VAL A 102 -10.71 6.72 2.71
N LEU A 103 -10.60 7.18 3.95
CA LEU A 103 -11.76 7.51 4.79
C LEU A 103 -12.61 8.64 4.18
N TYR A 104 -11.96 9.66 3.64
CA TYR A 104 -12.63 10.78 2.97
C TYR A 104 -13.40 10.30 1.73
N ILE A 105 -12.76 9.55 0.83
CA ILE A 105 -13.39 9.00 -0.38
C ILE A 105 -14.59 8.13 -0.01
N TYR A 106 -14.43 7.25 1.00
CA TYR A 106 -15.53 6.41 1.47
C TYR A 106 -16.69 7.23 2.05
N ALA A 107 -16.40 8.30 2.78
CA ALA A 107 -17.44 9.22 3.29
C ALA A 107 -18.17 9.94 2.15
N GLN A 108 -17.47 10.35 1.08
CA GLN A 108 -18.13 10.95 -0.11
C GLN A 108 -19.06 9.92 -0.79
N TYR A 109 -18.61 8.67 -0.93
CA TYR A 109 -19.45 7.60 -1.46
C TYR A 109 -20.74 7.42 -0.65
N THR A 110 -20.65 7.32 0.67
CA THR A 110 -21.82 7.14 1.55
C THR A 110 -22.75 8.35 1.59
N ASN A 111 -22.23 9.56 1.33
CA ASN A 111 -22.98 10.81 1.26
C ASN A 111 -23.49 11.15 -0.15
N LEU A 112 -23.29 10.26 -1.14
CA LEU A 112 -23.70 10.44 -2.53
C LEU A 112 -23.05 11.66 -3.23
N SER A 113 -21.87 12.07 -2.78
CA SER A 113 -21.09 13.18 -3.35
C SER A 113 -20.13 12.67 -4.43
N THR A 114 -20.69 12.16 -5.53
CA THR A 114 -19.93 11.40 -6.55
C THR A 114 -18.89 12.23 -7.31
N ASP A 115 -19.16 13.51 -7.58
CA ASP A 115 -18.24 14.35 -8.38
C ASP A 115 -16.93 14.63 -7.62
N GLU A 116 -17.02 14.97 -6.33
CA GLU A 116 -15.83 15.17 -5.49
C GLU A 116 -15.05 13.87 -5.29
N MET A 117 -15.76 12.75 -5.09
CA MET A 117 -15.15 11.43 -4.98
C MET A 117 -14.36 11.10 -6.25
N ASN A 118 -14.97 11.21 -7.43
CA ASN A 118 -14.35 10.89 -8.71
C ASN A 118 -13.15 11.77 -9.00
N SER A 119 -13.24 13.09 -8.75
CA SER A 119 -12.11 14.01 -8.91
C SER A 119 -10.92 13.60 -8.04
N THR A 120 -11.17 13.22 -6.78
CA THR A 120 -10.11 12.79 -5.87
C THR A 120 -9.49 11.46 -6.29
N ILE A 121 -10.29 10.50 -6.77
CA ILE A 121 -9.81 9.21 -7.28
C ILE A 121 -8.91 9.42 -8.50
N GLU A 122 -9.30 10.28 -9.45
CA GLU A 122 -8.48 10.58 -10.63
C GLU A 122 -7.14 11.22 -10.26
N GLU A 123 -7.09 12.09 -9.25
CA GLU A 123 -5.83 12.62 -8.74
C GLU A 123 -4.93 11.51 -8.16
N VAL A 124 -5.50 10.54 -7.45
CA VAL A 124 -4.75 9.38 -6.93
C VAL A 124 -4.21 8.52 -8.07
N LYS A 125 -5.01 8.23 -9.10
CA LYS A 125 -4.61 7.45 -10.28
C LYS A 125 -3.43 8.10 -11.02
N ASN A 126 -3.42 9.42 -11.13
CA ASN A 126 -2.34 10.18 -11.77
C ASN A 126 -1.01 10.12 -10.99
N ASN A 127 -1.03 9.65 -9.73
CA ASN A 127 0.14 9.52 -8.87
C ASN A 127 0.56 8.05 -8.70
N SER A 128 0.78 7.34 -9.77
CA SER A 128 1.05 5.89 -9.81
C SER A 128 2.28 5.43 -9.01
N PHE A 129 3.22 6.33 -8.68
CA PHE A 129 4.37 6.02 -7.82
C PHE A 129 3.94 5.59 -6.40
N ILE A 130 2.74 5.99 -5.91
CA ILE A 130 2.17 5.54 -4.64
C ILE A 130 2.02 4.02 -4.62
N SER A 131 1.79 3.39 -5.76
CA SER A 131 1.70 1.94 -5.90
C SER A 131 2.97 1.19 -5.45
N CYS A 132 4.11 1.88 -5.32
CA CYS A 132 5.38 1.32 -4.89
C CYS A 132 5.91 2.08 -3.66
N SER A 133 5.07 2.28 -2.64
CA SER A 133 5.34 3.02 -1.41
C SER A 133 4.81 2.31 -0.16
N TYR A 134 4.98 2.93 1.00
CA TYR A 134 4.35 2.48 2.25
C TYR A 134 2.83 2.53 2.22
N ALA A 135 2.23 3.38 1.38
CA ALA A 135 0.78 3.54 1.22
C ALA A 135 0.20 2.70 0.06
N ARG A 136 0.93 1.65 -0.36
CA ARG A 136 0.51 0.79 -1.47
C ARG A 136 -0.89 0.22 -1.30
N PHE A 137 -1.21 -0.28 -0.12
CA PHE A 137 -2.49 -0.95 0.11
C PHE A 137 -3.64 0.03 0.14
N GLU A 138 -3.44 1.22 0.67
CA GLU A 138 -4.40 2.33 0.65
C GLU A 138 -4.65 2.81 -0.79
N TYR A 139 -3.60 2.90 -1.61
CA TYR A 139 -3.72 3.18 -3.04
C TYR A 139 -4.61 2.14 -3.74
N TYR A 140 -4.32 0.84 -3.55
CA TYR A 140 -5.14 -0.22 -4.17
C TYR A 140 -6.53 -0.35 -3.57
N LEU A 141 -6.75 0.05 -2.32
CA LEU A 141 -8.09 0.11 -1.74
C LEU A 141 -8.94 1.18 -2.43
N ILE A 142 -8.37 2.34 -2.75
CA ILE A 142 -9.04 3.40 -3.52
C ILE A 142 -9.36 2.90 -4.94
N LEU A 143 -8.42 2.26 -5.64
CA LEU A 143 -8.68 1.71 -6.97
C LEU A 143 -9.73 0.60 -6.96
N TYR A 144 -9.73 -0.24 -5.91
CA TYR A 144 -10.74 -1.28 -5.74
C TYR A 144 -12.13 -0.68 -5.51
N MET A 145 -12.23 0.36 -4.68
CA MET A 145 -13.48 1.11 -4.49
C MET A 145 -13.98 1.67 -5.83
N ASP A 146 -13.11 2.33 -6.59
CA ASP A 146 -13.45 2.86 -7.91
C ASP A 146 -13.96 1.77 -8.85
N GLY A 147 -13.22 0.65 -8.94
CA GLY A 147 -13.59 -0.47 -9.81
C GLY A 147 -14.97 -1.06 -9.49
N ILE A 148 -15.33 -1.15 -8.22
CA ILE A 148 -16.63 -1.70 -7.78
C ILE A 148 -17.75 -0.65 -7.88
N ILE A 149 -17.52 0.58 -7.41
CA ILE A 149 -18.57 1.61 -7.31
C ILE A 149 -18.88 2.18 -8.70
N ASN A 150 -17.85 2.56 -9.45
CA ASN A 150 -17.99 3.20 -10.75
C ASN A 150 -18.01 2.20 -11.91
N GLN A 151 -17.89 0.89 -11.62
CA GLN A 151 -17.80 -0.18 -12.64
C GLN A 151 -16.72 0.17 -13.70
N SER A 152 -15.62 0.74 -13.24
CA SER A 152 -14.50 1.10 -14.12
C SER A 152 -13.87 -0.15 -14.74
N ASN A 153 -13.20 0.00 -15.89
CA ASN A 153 -12.53 -1.10 -16.59
C ASN A 153 -11.22 -1.54 -15.90
N GLU A 154 -11.07 -1.24 -14.62
CA GLU A 154 -9.90 -1.57 -13.83
C GLU A 154 -9.85 -3.08 -13.49
N ASP A 155 -8.66 -3.61 -13.27
CA ASP A 155 -8.48 -5.02 -12.88
C ASP A 155 -8.83 -5.24 -11.39
N VAL A 156 -10.11 -5.24 -11.08
CA VAL A 156 -10.67 -5.43 -9.74
C VAL A 156 -10.15 -6.72 -9.09
N GLN A 157 -9.96 -7.79 -9.87
CA GLN A 157 -9.48 -9.06 -9.34
C GLN A 157 -8.00 -8.99 -8.96
N LEU A 158 -7.19 -8.22 -9.69
CA LEU A 158 -5.81 -7.95 -9.31
C LEU A 158 -5.77 -7.13 -8.02
N PHE A 159 -6.57 -6.06 -7.92
CA PHE A 159 -6.61 -5.22 -6.71
C PHE A 159 -7.01 -6.02 -5.48
N LYS A 160 -8.06 -6.83 -5.59
CA LYS A 160 -8.48 -7.73 -4.53
C LYS A 160 -7.36 -8.67 -4.08
N ARG A 161 -6.62 -9.28 -5.02
CA ARG A 161 -5.48 -10.15 -4.70
C ARG A 161 -4.36 -9.41 -3.97
N ILE A 162 -4.07 -8.17 -4.36
CA ILE A 162 -3.09 -7.31 -3.68
C ILE A 162 -3.56 -6.98 -2.26
N LEU A 163 -4.82 -6.59 -2.09
CA LEU A 163 -5.40 -6.24 -0.79
C LEU A 163 -5.45 -7.44 0.16
N GLU A 164 -5.74 -8.64 -0.32
CA GLU A 164 -5.68 -9.86 0.51
C GLU A 164 -4.26 -10.14 1.05
N ILE A 165 -3.21 -9.79 0.31
CA ILE A 165 -1.84 -9.88 0.82
C ILE A 165 -1.60 -8.85 1.94
N GLY A 166 -2.11 -7.63 1.78
CA GLY A 166 -1.92 -6.51 2.72
C GLY A 166 -2.86 -6.51 3.91
N LYS A 167 -3.91 -7.32 3.91
CA LYS A 167 -5.02 -7.25 4.87
C LYS A 167 -4.59 -7.30 6.34
N SER A 168 -3.54 -8.04 6.68
CA SER A 168 -2.98 -8.09 8.04
C SER A 168 -2.34 -6.77 8.50
N SER A 169 -2.13 -5.83 7.60
CA SER A 169 -1.55 -4.49 7.87
C SER A 169 -2.62 -3.40 7.97
N PHE A 170 -3.89 -3.73 7.73
CA PHE A 170 -5.00 -2.78 7.80
C PHE A 170 -5.40 -2.49 9.25
N SER A 171 -5.78 -1.25 9.52
CA SER A 171 -6.54 -0.87 10.70
C SER A 171 -7.97 -1.42 10.65
N ASN A 172 -8.67 -1.42 11.78
CA ASN A 172 -10.07 -1.84 11.82
C ASN A 172 -10.97 -1.00 10.88
N LYS A 173 -10.66 0.30 10.70
CA LYS A 173 -11.40 1.18 9.79
C LYS A 173 -11.20 0.77 8.33
N GLU A 174 -9.96 0.53 7.91
CA GLU A 174 -9.66 0.07 6.55
C GLU A 174 -10.27 -1.31 6.27
N LEU A 175 -10.24 -2.22 7.24
CA LEU A 175 -10.90 -3.52 7.13
C LEU A 175 -12.40 -3.39 6.95
N SER A 176 -13.06 -2.50 7.70
CA SER A 176 -14.50 -2.24 7.55
C SER A 176 -14.80 -1.78 6.13
N ILE A 177 -14.11 -0.76 5.63
CA ILE A 177 -14.27 -0.26 4.26
C ILE A 177 -14.04 -1.36 3.23
N TYR A 178 -12.96 -2.14 3.38
CA TYR A 178 -12.65 -3.23 2.47
C TYR A 178 -13.80 -4.25 2.40
N TYR A 179 -14.36 -4.66 3.54
CA TYR A 179 -15.46 -5.62 3.56
C TYR A 179 -16.78 -5.04 3.07
N ASP A 180 -17.08 -3.77 3.35
CA ASP A 180 -18.27 -3.09 2.85
C ASP A 180 -18.24 -3.01 1.31
N ILE A 181 -17.11 -2.61 0.72
CA ILE A 181 -16.96 -2.57 -0.75
C ILE A 181 -16.99 -3.98 -1.34
N LYS A 182 -16.36 -4.95 -0.68
CA LYS A 182 -16.37 -6.35 -1.13
C LYS A 182 -17.78 -6.95 -1.13
N ALA A 183 -18.66 -6.53 -0.24
CA ALA A 183 -20.06 -6.97 -0.23
C ALA A 183 -20.87 -6.45 -1.43
N LEU A 184 -20.39 -5.42 -2.13
CA LEU A 184 -20.99 -4.91 -3.37
C LEU A 184 -20.55 -5.67 -4.62
N GLU A 185 -19.53 -6.54 -4.55
CA GLU A 185 -19.15 -7.42 -5.67
C GLU A 185 -20.35 -8.32 -6.05
N LYS A 186 -20.71 -8.31 -7.31
CA LYS A 186 -21.78 -9.17 -7.87
C LYS A 186 -21.20 -10.41 -8.49
#